data_f9d26b28a3012bfba3c8aa969c205fc3
#
_entry.id   f9d26b28a3012bfba3c8aa969c205fc3
#
_cell.length_a   1.000
_cell.length_b   1.000
_cell.length_c   1.000
_cell.angle_alpha   90.00
_cell.angle_beta   90.00
_cell.angle_gamma   90.00
#
_symmetry.space_group_name_H-M   'P 1'
#
loop_
_entity.id
_entity.type
_entity.pdbx_description
1 polymer ?
#
loop_
_entity_poly.entity_id
_entity_poly.type
_entity_poly.pdbx_seq_one_letter_code
_entity_poly.pdbx_strand_id
1 'polypeptide(L)'
;VKLTSPHLLGIEPLTPAEITLILDTADGFTDIATREIKKVPTLRGKTVVNLFVEPSTRTRSSFELAEKRLSADALNFSTATSSLVKGETLLDTLRNLEAMKPDFIVIRHSEAGAPHFLAKHGRTSIVNAGDGAHEHPTQALLDALTIRRSKGRLAGLRVAIVGDILHS
;
A
#
# COMPACT_ATOMS: atom_id res chain seq x y z
N VAL A 1 -0.12 17.41 -11.95
CA VAL A 1 -0.66 16.05 -12.12
C VAL A 1 -1.37 15.66 -10.84
N LYS A 2 -2.46 14.91 -10.93
CA LYS A 2 -3.23 14.36 -9.82
C LYS A 2 -3.53 12.91 -10.16
N LEU A 3 -3.58 12.02 -9.17
CA LEU A 3 -4.02 10.64 -9.38
C LEU A 3 -5.48 10.63 -9.85
N THR A 4 -5.77 9.83 -10.86
CA THR A 4 -7.11 9.70 -11.44
C THR A 4 -8.01 8.79 -10.62
N SER A 5 -7.40 7.77 -9.98
CA SER A 5 -8.10 6.84 -9.10
C SER A 5 -7.91 7.21 -7.61
N PRO A 6 -8.93 7.06 -6.77
CA PRO A 6 -8.79 7.15 -5.32
C PRO A 6 -8.12 5.89 -4.73
N HIS A 7 -7.91 4.84 -5.52
CA HIS A 7 -7.33 3.57 -5.11
C HIS A 7 -5.97 3.35 -5.77
N LEU A 8 -5.09 2.60 -5.10
CA LEU A 8 -3.86 2.06 -5.66
C LEU A 8 -3.96 0.52 -5.66
N LEU A 9 -4.45 -0.06 -6.75
CA LEU A 9 -4.74 -1.49 -6.84
C LEU A 9 -3.68 -2.28 -7.60
N GLY A 10 -3.02 -1.65 -8.58
CA GLY A 10 -1.99 -2.22 -9.44
C GLY A 10 -1.14 -1.14 -10.09
N ILE A 11 -0.17 -1.54 -10.89
CA ILE A 11 0.70 -0.63 -11.66
C ILE A 11 0.14 -0.34 -13.05
N GLU A 12 -0.47 -1.33 -13.70
CA GLU A 12 -0.99 -1.20 -15.07
C GLU A 12 -1.95 -0.02 -15.27
N PRO A 13 -2.88 0.28 -14.33
CA PRO A 13 -3.79 1.41 -14.47
C PRO A 13 -3.14 2.78 -14.33
N LEU A 14 -1.91 2.86 -13.82
CA LEU A 14 -1.22 4.14 -13.60
C LEU A 14 -0.56 4.64 -14.89
N THR A 15 -0.77 5.90 -15.21
CA THR A 15 -0.03 6.56 -16.26
C THR A 15 1.43 6.81 -15.86
N PRO A 16 2.37 6.95 -16.82
CA PRO A 16 3.76 7.33 -16.50
C PRO A 16 3.87 8.62 -15.69
N ALA A 17 2.97 9.57 -15.90
CA ALA A 17 2.93 10.83 -15.16
C ALA A 17 2.51 10.63 -13.70
N GLU A 18 1.57 9.73 -13.43
CA GLU A 18 1.15 9.37 -12.07
C GLU A 18 2.23 8.59 -11.32
N ILE A 19 2.90 7.65 -12.01
CA ILE A 19 4.06 6.95 -11.45
C ILE A 19 5.14 7.97 -11.07
N THR A 20 5.49 8.90 -11.97
CA THR A 20 6.47 9.95 -11.70
C THR A 20 6.07 10.79 -10.51
N LEU A 21 4.81 11.22 -10.42
CA LEU A 21 4.28 11.99 -9.29
C LEU A 21 4.46 11.24 -7.96
N ILE A 22 4.15 9.94 -7.94
CA ILE A 22 4.31 9.11 -6.72
C ILE A 22 5.79 9.03 -6.32
N LEU A 23 6.67 8.76 -7.29
CA LEU A 23 8.10 8.65 -7.04
C LEU A 23 8.72 9.98 -6.58
N ASP A 24 8.33 11.11 -7.17
CA ASP A 24 8.81 12.44 -6.77
C ASP A 24 8.31 12.82 -5.37
N THR A 25 7.06 12.47 -5.05
CA THR A 25 6.51 12.65 -3.71
C THR A 25 7.29 11.81 -2.69
N ALA A 26 7.60 10.56 -3.01
CA ALA A 26 8.39 9.68 -2.15
C ALA A 26 9.83 10.18 -1.96
N ASP A 27 10.45 10.74 -3.01
CA ASP A 27 11.76 11.38 -2.90
C ASP A 27 11.75 12.55 -1.91
N GLY A 28 10.69 13.36 -1.92
CA GLY A 28 10.52 14.47 -0.97
C GLY A 28 10.40 14.04 0.51
N PHE A 29 10.04 12.77 0.75
CA PHE A 29 9.95 12.23 2.12
C PHE A 29 11.24 11.54 2.60
N THR A 30 12.25 11.42 1.77
CA THR A 30 13.49 10.68 2.12
C THR A 30 14.17 11.27 3.35
N ASP A 31 14.25 12.59 3.43
CA ASP A 31 14.94 13.29 4.50
C ASP A 31 14.28 13.15 5.88
N ILE A 32 13.00 12.75 5.91
CA ILE A 32 12.28 12.57 7.19
C ILE A 32 12.97 11.51 8.05
N ALA A 33 13.52 10.47 7.42
CA ALA A 33 14.17 9.37 8.14
C ALA A 33 15.46 9.78 8.86
N THR A 34 16.11 10.86 8.41
CA THR A 34 17.39 11.36 8.93
C THR A 34 17.26 12.52 9.90
N ARG A 35 16.06 13.13 9.98
CA ARG A 35 15.79 14.28 10.89
C ARG A 35 15.79 13.82 12.34
N GLU A 36 16.08 14.75 13.24
CA GLU A 36 15.91 14.54 14.69
C GLU A 36 14.46 14.18 15.01
N ILE A 37 13.50 14.98 14.52
CA ILE A 37 12.06 14.68 14.61
C ILE A 37 11.63 14.02 13.30
N LYS A 38 11.48 12.68 13.35
CA LYS A 38 11.11 11.85 12.20
C LYS A 38 9.60 11.83 11.95
N LYS A 39 8.95 12.99 12.04
CA LYS A 39 7.51 13.17 11.83
C LYS A 39 7.21 14.40 11.01
N VAL A 40 6.19 14.30 10.15
CA VAL A 40 5.60 15.42 9.41
C VAL A 40 4.06 15.33 9.49
N PRO A 41 3.33 16.45 9.45
CA PRO A 41 1.89 16.47 9.67
C PRO A 41 1.06 16.17 8.41
N THR A 42 1.63 15.54 7.40
CA THR A 42 1.01 15.35 6.07
C THR A 42 -0.31 14.59 6.14
N LEU A 43 -0.41 13.57 7.01
CA LEU A 43 -1.63 12.77 7.22
C LEU A 43 -2.25 12.98 8.60
N ARG A 44 -1.98 14.11 9.25
CA ARG A 44 -2.55 14.42 10.56
C ARG A 44 -4.07 14.45 10.50
N GLY A 45 -4.73 13.71 11.40
CA GLY A 45 -6.18 13.57 11.44
C GLY A 45 -6.74 12.61 10.39
N LYS A 46 -5.86 11.87 9.68
CA LYS A 46 -6.26 10.77 8.79
C LYS A 46 -6.13 9.44 9.50
N THR A 47 -7.12 8.57 9.32
CA THR A 47 -7.13 7.21 9.86
C THR A 47 -6.83 6.22 8.76
N VAL A 48 -5.83 5.37 8.97
CA VAL A 48 -5.43 4.28 8.08
C VAL A 48 -5.67 2.95 8.77
N VAL A 49 -6.38 2.06 8.10
CA VAL A 49 -6.58 0.68 8.53
C VAL A 49 -5.62 -0.23 7.78
N ASN A 50 -4.79 -0.96 8.50
CA ASN A 50 -3.93 -2.01 7.96
C ASN A 50 -4.63 -3.36 8.15
N LEU A 51 -5.21 -3.90 7.08
CA LEU A 51 -5.87 -5.20 7.03
C LEU A 51 -4.93 -6.26 6.41
N PHE A 52 -4.19 -6.97 7.25
CA PHE A 52 -3.26 -8.00 6.81
C PHE A 52 -3.84 -9.39 7.06
N VAL A 53 -4.51 -9.94 6.03
CA VAL A 53 -5.10 -11.27 6.03
C VAL A 53 -4.01 -12.34 5.81
N GLU A 54 -3.00 -12.03 5.01
CA GLU A 54 -1.81 -12.83 4.84
C GLU A 54 -0.67 -12.32 5.74
N PRO A 55 0.05 -13.20 6.47
CA PRO A 55 1.17 -12.79 7.31
C PRO A 55 2.29 -12.10 6.51
N SER A 56 2.65 -10.89 6.87
CA SER A 56 3.79 -10.17 6.30
C SER A 56 4.34 -9.15 7.29
N THR A 57 5.39 -9.53 8.00
CA THR A 57 6.00 -8.65 8.99
C THR A 57 6.63 -7.41 8.37
N ARG A 58 7.42 -7.59 7.30
CA ARG A 58 8.11 -6.46 6.64
C ARG A 58 7.15 -5.45 6.07
N THR A 59 6.19 -5.89 5.26
CA THR A 59 5.24 -4.99 4.60
C THR A 59 4.39 -4.24 5.62
N ARG A 60 3.83 -4.95 6.62
CA ARG A 60 3.04 -4.33 7.69
C ARG A 60 3.85 -3.28 8.45
N SER A 61 5.08 -3.63 8.88
CA SER A 61 5.93 -2.69 9.61
C SER A 61 6.32 -1.47 8.78
N SER A 62 6.50 -1.63 7.46
CA SER A 62 6.80 -0.53 6.56
C SER A 62 5.65 0.47 6.46
N PHE A 63 4.41 -0.01 6.29
CA PHE A 63 3.21 0.83 6.28
C PHE A 63 3.02 1.53 7.63
N GLU A 64 3.03 0.78 8.72
CA GLU A 64 2.86 1.32 10.06
C GLU A 64 3.91 2.41 10.39
N LEU A 65 5.16 2.20 9.99
CA LEU A 65 6.21 3.20 10.19
C LEU A 65 5.98 4.45 9.33
N ALA A 66 5.56 4.29 8.07
CA ALA A 66 5.25 5.40 7.17
C ALA A 66 4.08 6.23 7.72
N GLU A 67 3.00 5.59 8.14
CA GLU A 67 1.83 6.21 8.75
C GLU A 67 2.20 7.04 9.99
N LYS A 68 2.96 6.45 10.90
CA LYS A 68 3.46 7.14 12.09
C LYS A 68 4.33 8.36 11.76
N ARG A 69 5.19 8.24 10.74
CA ARG A 69 6.04 9.36 10.28
C ARG A 69 5.24 10.47 9.60
N LEU A 70 4.16 10.13 8.93
CA LEU A 70 3.24 11.07 8.29
C LEU A 70 2.16 11.60 9.26
N SER A 71 2.17 11.17 10.52
CA SER A 71 1.22 11.56 11.58
C SER A 71 -0.22 11.08 11.34
N ALA A 72 -0.40 9.94 10.68
CA ALA A 72 -1.69 9.27 10.59
C ALA A 72 -1.98 8.45 11.86
N ASP A 73 -3.27 8.23 12.13
CA ASP A 73 -3.76 7.28 13.12
C ASP A 73 -3.85 5.90 12.46
N ALA A 74 -3.00 4.95 12.91
CA ALA A 74 -2.89 3.61 12.34
C ALA A 74 -3.67 2.59 13.17
N LEU A 75 -4.57 1.84 12.54
CA LEU A 75 -5.30 0.70 13.13
C LEU A 75 -4.85 -0.60 12.45
N ASN A 76 -4.33 -1.54 13.22
CA ASN A 76 -3.80 -2.80 12.69
C ASN A 76 -4.75 -3.96 12.96
N PHE A 77 -5.18 -4.64 11.91
CA PHE A 77 -5.95 -5.87 11.96
C PHE A 77 -5.17 -7.01 11.32
N SER A 78 -5.11 -8.15 12.01
CA SER A 78 -4.49 -9.37 11.48
C SER A 78 -5.44 -10.55 11.66
N THR A 79 -5.30 -11.56 10.79
CA THR A 79 -6.13 -12.78 10.82
C THR A 79 -6.08 -13.51 12.16
N ALA A 80 -4.93 -13.54 12.84
CA ALA A 80 -4.77 -14.25 14.12
C ALA A 80 -5.70 -13.72 15.23
N THR A 81 -6.20 -12.49 15.11
CA THR A 81 -7.05 -11.81 16.10
C THR A 81 -8.40 -11.36 15.54
N SER A 82 -8.69 -11.65 14.27
CA SER A 82 -9.81 -11.10 13.52
C SER A 82 -11.00 -12.05 13.46
N SER A 83 -12.21 -11.47 13.36
CA SER A 83 -13.49 -12.16 13.14
C SER A 83 -13.52 -12.97 11.83
N LEU A 84 -12.61 -12.72 10.88
CA LEU A 84 -12.43 -13.52 9.65
C LEU A 84 -12.19 -15.01 9.96
N VAL A 85 -11.51 -15.33 11.06
CA VAL A 85 -11.35 -16.72 11.55
C VAL A 85 -12.68 -17.35 11.96
N LYS A 86 -13.71 -16.55 12.23
CA LYS A 86 -15.04 -17.01 12.67
C LYS A 86 -16.06 -17.13 11.52
N GLY A 87 -15.60 -17.12 10.27
CA GLY A 87 -16.49 -17.28 9.11
C GLY A 87 -17.12 -15.97 8.58
N GLU A 88 -16.62 -14.81 9.00
CA GLU A 88 -17.00 -13.52 8.46
C GLU A 88 -16.49 -13.37 7.01
N THR A 89 -17.32 -12.84 6.11
CA THR A 89 -16.90 -12.60 4.73
C THR A 89 -16.01 -11.37 4.63
N LEU A 90 -15.18 -11.29 3.58
CA LEU A 90 -14.38 -10.09 3.30
C LEU A 90 -15.26 -8.83 3.15
N LEU A 91 -16.48 -8.98 2.62
CA LEU A 91 -17.43 -7.88 2.50
C LEU A 91 -17.96 -7.40 3.86
N ASP A 92 -18.24 -8.33 4.78
CA ASP A 92 -18.70 -7.98 6.12
C ASP A 92 -17.58 -7.27 6.89
N THR A 93 -16.35 -7.76 6.76
CA THR A 93 -15.17 -7.09 7.29
C THR A 93 -15.03 -5.67 6.74
N LEU A 94 -15.19 -5.48 5.43
CA LEU A 94 -15.17 -4.14 4.82
C LEU A 94 -16.21 -3.21 5.47
N ARG A 95 -17.45 -3.69 5.59
CA ARG A 95 -18.55 -2.90 6.19
C ARG A 95 -18.27 -2.51 7.64
N ASN A 96 -17.74 -3.44 8.42
CA ASN A 96 -17.35 -3.20 9.80
C ASN A 96 -16.23 -2.16 9.90
N LEU A 97 -15.22 -2.25 9.02
CA LEU A 97 -14.14 -1.27 8.97
C LEU A 97 -14.65 0.10 8.53
N GLU A 98 -15.50 0.18 7.50
CA GLU A 98 -16.08 1.43 7.02
C GLU A 98 -17.00 2.12 8.04
N ALA A 99 -17.61 1.36 8.95
CA ALA A 99 -18.38 1.94 10.07
C ALA A 99 -17.50 2.80 11.00
N MET A 100 -16.20 2.53 11.07
CA MET A 100 -15.21 3.34 11.80
C MET A 100 -14.74 4.57 11.01
N LYS A 101 -15.21 4.74 9.76
CA LYS A 101 -14.90 5.87 8.87
C LYS A 101 -13.40 6.11 8.64
N PRO A 102 -12.61 5.10 8.26
CA PRO A 102 -11.22 5.32 7.91
C PRO A 102 -11.10 6.09 6.59
N ASP A 103 -10.00 6.83 6.42
CA ASP A 103 -9.68 7.49 5.16
C ASP A 103 -9.09 6.51 4.14
N PHE A 104 -8.30 5.52 4.63
CA PHE A 104 -7.63 4.53 3.80
C PHE A 104 -7.70 3.14 4.43
N ILE A 105 -7.78 2.12 3.56
CA ILE A 105 -7.57 0.72 3.95
C ILE A 105 -6.39 0.20 3.13
N VAL A 106 -5.32 -0.19 3.81
CA VAL A 106 -4.19 -0.93 3.25
C VAL A 106 -4.48 -2.41 3.43
N ILE A 107 -4.61 -3.16 2.34
CA ILE A 107 -4.92 -4.59 2.41
C ILE A 107 -3.80 -5.44 1.84
N ARG A 108 -3.43 -6.51 2.56
CA ARG A 108 -2.68 -7.65 2.06
C ARG A 108 -3.51 -8.93 2.20
N HIS A 109 -3.65 -9.67 1.11
CA HIS A 109 -4.49 -10.87 1.03
C HIS A 109 -3.80 -11.96 0.21
N SER A 110 -4.08 -13.23 0.50
CA SER A 110 -3.59 -14.36 -0.29
C SER A 110 -4.32 -14.53 -1.62
N GLU A 111 -5.58 -14.08 -1.70
CA GLU A 111 -6.42 -14.22 -2.89
C GLU A 111 -6.21 -13.05 -3.84
N ALA A 112 -5.87 -13.36 -5.10
CA ALA A 112 -5.77 -12.38 -6.18
C ALA A 112 -7.11 -11.65 -6.40
N GLY A 113 -7.06 -10.32 -6.54
CA GLY A 113 -8.25 -9.50 -6.77
C GLY A 113 -8.99 -9.07 -5.50
N ALA A 114 -8.60 -9.52 -4.31
CA ALA A 114 -9.24 -9.10 -3.05
C ALA A 114 -9.26 -7.57 -2.88
N PRO A 115 -8.18 -6.81 -3.14
CA PRO A 115 -8.20 -5.34 -3.10
C PRO A 115 -9.18 -4.73 -4.10
N HIS A 116 -9.28 -5.31 -5.31
CA HIS A 116 -10.23 -4.87 -6.34
C HIS A 116 -11.68 -5.11 -5.91
N PHE A 117 -11.94 -6.26 -5.28
CA PHE A 117 -13.25 -6.56 -4.71
C PHE A 117 -13.64 -5.51 -3.66
N LEU A 118 -12.75 -5.17 -2.74
CA LEU A 118 -13.02 -4.13 -1.73
C LEU A 118 -13.25 -2.76 -2.37
N ALA A 119 -12.42 -2.35 -3.33
CA ALA A 119 -12.57 -1.08 -4.04
C ALA A 119 -13.90 -0.96 -4.79
N LYS A 120 -14.42 -2.08 -5.33
CA LYS A 120 -15.70 -2.14 -6.03
C LYS A 120 -16.90 -2.03 -5.10
N HIS A 121 -16.82 -2.54 -3.87
CA HIS A 121 -17.95 -2.66 -2.96
C HIS A 121 -17.91 -1.68 -1.80
N GLY A 122 -16.77 -1.00 -1.59
CA GLY A 122 -16.57 0.01 -0.56
C GLY A 122 -16.57 1.44 -1.07
N ARG A 123 -16.40 2.37 -0.14
CA ARG A 123 -16.28 3.82 -0.39
C ARG A 123 -14.93 4.36 0.03
N THR A 124 -14.21 3.61 0.86
CA THR A 124 -12.91 3.98 1.40
C THR A 124 -11.82 3.77 0.35
N SER A 125 -10.81 4.62 0.32
CA SER A 125 -9.64 4.45 -0.55
C SER A 125 -8.86 3.18 -0.20
N ILE A 126 -8.62 2.32 -1.19
CA ILE A 126 -7.92 1.04 -1.02
C ILE A 126 -6.50 1.13 -1.57
N VAL A 127 -5.54 0.64 -0.78
CA VAL A 127 -4.14 0.46 -1.17
C VAL A 127 -3.80 -1.03 -1.12
N ASN A 128 -3.43 -1.60 -2.25
CA ASN A 128 -2.99 -2.99 -2.36
C ASN A 128 -1.55 -3.14 -1.83
N ALA A 129 -1.38 -3.90 -0.76
CA ALA A 129 -0.08 -4.25 -0.15
C ALA A 129 0.38 -5.67 -0.51
N GLY A 130 -0.19 -6.24 -1.56
CA GLY A 130 0.06 -7.59 -2.09
C GLY A 130 -1.19 -8.45 -2.06
N ASP A 131 -1.54 -9.06 -3.20
CA ASP A 131 -2.68 -9.96 -3.34
C ASP A 131 -2.27 -11.27 -4.05
N GLY A 132 -1.70 -12.18 -3.29
CA GLY A 132 -1.23 -13.47 -3.79
C GLY A 132 -0.10 -13.32 -4.82
N ALA A 133 -0.18 -14.05 -5.92
CA ALA A 133 0.76 -14.01 -7.04
C ALA A 133 0.35 -12.98 -8.13
N HIS A 134 -0.47 -11.98 -7.81
CA HIS A 134 -1.05 -11.07 -8.79
C HIS A 134 -0.34 -9.71 -8.80
N GLU A 135 -0.51 -8.88 -7.77
CA GLU A 135 0.03 -7.53 -7.75
C GLU A 135 0.59 -7.14 -6.37
N HIS A 136 1.67 -6.37 -6.38
CA HIS A 136 2.19 -5.68 -5.20
C HIS A 136 2.68 -4.28 -5.63
N PRO A 137 1.75 -3.36 -5.93
CA PRO A 137 2.08 -2.08 -6.57
C PRO A 137 3.03 -1.22 -5.74
N THR A 138 2.92 -1.24 -4.42
CA THR A 138 3.81 -0.46 -3.56
C THR A 138 5.24 -1.01 -3.56
N GLN A 139 5.45 -2.32 -3.73
CA GLN A 139 6.77 -2.90 -3.91
C GLN A 139 7.36 -2.51 -5.26
N ALA A 140 6.57 -2.61 -6.34
CA ALA A 140 7.01 -2.21 -7.67
C ALA A 140 7.43 -0.72 -7.73
N LEU A 141 6.68 0.16 -7.06
CA LEU A 141 7.02 1.59 -6.95
C LEU A 141 8.29 1.83 -6.13
N LEU A 142 8.49 1.07 -5.05
CA LEU A 142 9.71 1.11 -4.24
C LEU A 142 10.93 0.68 -5.04
N ASP A 143 10.82 -0.41 -5.80
CA ASP A 143 11.89 -0.91 -6.67
C ASP A 143 12.17 0.10 -7.80
N ALA A 144 11.13 0.67 -8.42
CA ALA A 144 11.28 1.70 -9.42
C ALA A 144 12.00 2.95 -8.88
N LEU A 145 11.67 3.40 -7.66
CA LEU A 145 12.38 4.51 -7.02
C LEU A 145 13.86 4.19 -6.79
N THR A 146 14.16 3.00 -6.32
CA THR A 146 15.53 2.52 -6.08
C THR A 146 16.33 2.47 -7.38
N ILE A 147 15.72 1.94 -8.46
CA ILE A 147 16.32 1.89 -9.79
C ILE A 147 16.57 3.31 -10.32
N ARG A 148 15.56 4.20 -10.22
CA ARG A 148 15.67 5.59 -10.66
C ARG A 148 16.82 6.32 -9.96
N ARG A 149 16.95 6.16 -8.66
CA ARG A 149 18.05 6.76 -7.88
C ARG A 149 19.43 6.20 -8.27
N SER A 150 19.50 4.90 -8.55
CA SER A 150 20.77 4.25 -8.92
C SER A 150 21.20 4.50 -10.36
N LYS A 151 20.24 4.57 -11.30
CA LYS A 151 20.49 4.64 -12.76
C LYS A 151 20.17 6.00 -13.39
N GLY A 152 19.57 6.92 -12.65
CA GLY A 152 19.12 8.23 -13.15
C GLY A 152 17.90 8.18 -14.09
N ARG A 153 17.41 7.00 -14.43
CA ARG A 153 16.29 6.80 -15.37
C ARG A 153 15.57 5.49 -15.11
N LEU A 154 14.37 5.34 -15.66
CA LEU A 154 13.61 4.08 -15.72
C LEU A 154 13.47 3.56 -17.15
N ALA A 155 13.21 4.46 -18.09
CA ALA A 155 12.98 4.09 -19.48
C ALA A 155 14.23 3.47 -20.14
N GLY A 156 14.01 2.45 -20.98
CA GLY A 156 15.06 1.81 -21.77
C GLY A 156 16.04 0.94 -20.96
N LEU A 157 15.71 0.57 -19.74
CA LEU A 157 16.49 -0.38 -18.94
C LEU A 157 16.09 -1.82 -19.28
N ARG A 158 17.08 -2.71 -19.25
CA ARG A 158 16.87 -4.16 -19.22
C ARG A 158 17.01 -4.61 -17.78
N VAL A 159 15.96 -5.23 -17.25
CA VAL A 159 15.90 -5.71 -15.88
C VAL A 159 15.81 -7.24 -15.90
N ALA A 160 16.68 -7.90 -15.18
CA ALA A 160 16.61 -9.34 -14.93
C ALA A 160 16.08 -9.58 -13.51
N ILE A 161 15.03 -10.40 -13.40
CA ILE A 161 14.50 -10.87 -12.11
C ILE A 161 14.95 -12.31 -11.94
N VAL A 162 15.70 -12.56 -10.84
CA VAL A 162 16.28 -13.88 -10.54
C VAL A 162 15.77 -14.34 -9.18
N GLY A 163 15.14 -15.51 -9.14
CA GLY A 163 14.60 -16.09 -7.92
C GLY A 163 13.29 -16.84 -8.16
N ASP A 164 12.48 -16.97 -7.12
CA ASP A 164 11.17 -17.57 -7.19
C ASP A 164 10.16 -16.59 -7.81
N ILE A 165 9.97 -16.70 -9.13
CA ILE A 165 9.08 -15.81 -9.89
C ILE A 165 7.61 -16.10 -9.60
N LEU A 166 7.28 -17.36 -9.27
CA LEU A 166 5.89 -17.77 -9.05
C LEU A 166 5.27 -17.13 -7.81
N HIS A 167 6.08 -16.90 -6.76
CA HIS A 167 5.61 -16.37 -5.47
C HIS A 167 6.12 -14.94 -5.18
N SER A 168 6.70 -14.32 -6.16
CA SER A 168 7.28 -12.98 -6.02
C SER A 168 6.41 -11.91 -6.68
#